data_ca3504f102a1511e9634d7658a5fefd4
#
_entry.id   ca3504f102a1511e9634d7658a5fefd4
#
_cell.length_a   1.000
_cell.length_b   1.000
_cell.length_c   1.000
_cell.angle_alpha   90.00
_cell.angle_beta   90.00
_cell.angle_gamma   90.00
#
_symmetry.space_group_name_H-M   'P 1'
#
loop_
_entity.id
_entity.type
_entity.pdbx_description
1 polymer ?
#
loop_
_entity_poly.entity_id
_entity_poly.type
_entity_poly.pdbx_seq_one_letter_code
_entity_poly.pdbx_strand_id
1 'polypeptide(L)'
;RLKDYFNKPSIVITNSNNLLKSSARSIYNYNIGRAIKKSLDKNIILNGGGHSMAAGFTLKKENLSDFKKFIIEDFLTKNVSTSSIFEYDSQISSIAFNKEFFNDIKKLEPFGVGNPSPIFLLNDLKIIKSTILNNKHISSILKSKIGFSINSISFNCTDNNIGKYLLNYKNDLNVLGQIHENFWNNKNTLQLTIRDLIL
;
A
#
# COMPACT_ATOMS: atom_id res chain seq x y z
N ARG A 1 6.67 -5.02 0.48
CA ARG A 1 5.87 -5.84 1.42
C ARG A 1 6.06 -5.43 2.87
N LEU A 2 7.29 -5.57 3.49
CA LEU A 2 7.49 -5.24 4.92
C LEU A 2 7.16 -3.79 5.23
N LYS A 3 7.66 -2.85 4.43
CA LYS A 3 7.37 -1.42 4.62
C LYS A 3 5.88 -1.11 4.54
N ASP A 4 5.16 -1.77 3.65
CA ASP A 4 3.72 -1.58 3.44
C ASP A 4 2.91 -2.23 4.57
N TYR A 5 3.37 -3.40 5.04
CA TYR A 5 2.73 -4.11 6.14
C TYR A 5 2.82 -3.35 7.48
N PHE A 6 4.02 -2.80 7.79
CA PHE A 6 4.26 -2.10 9.04
C PHE A 6 4.04 -0.59 8.95
N ASN A 7 3.84 -0.04 7.75
CA ASN A 7 3.88 1.40 7.45
C ASN A 7 5.09 2.10 8.09
N LYS A 8 6.24 1.46 7.98
CA LYS A 8 7.54 1.92 8.53
C LYS A 8 8.68 1.65 7.57
N PRO A 9 9.74 2.45 7.61
CA PRO A 9 10.98 2.09 6.92
C PRO A 9 11.42 0.69 7.34
N SER A 10 11.78 -0.14 6.38
CA SER A 10 12.11 -1.54 6.62
C SER A 10 13.45 -1.90 5.96
N ILE A 11 14.29 -2.57 6.71
CA ILE A 11 15.62 -2.99 6.28
C ILE A 11 15.75 -4.50 6.46
N VAL A 12 16.08 -5.18 5.38
CA VAL A 12 16.40 -6.61 5.40
C VAL A 12 17.89 -6.75 5.28
N ILE A 13 18.48 -7.55 6.16
CA ILE A 13 19.93 -7.77 6.24
C ILE A 13 20.19 -9.27 6.10
N THR A 14 21.15 -9.63 5.27
CA THR A 14 21.61 -11.01 5.07
C THR A 14 23.10 -11.13 5.30
N ASN A 15 23.55 -12.28 5.80
CA ASN A 15 24.99 -12.58 5.96
C ASN A 15 25.54 -13.08 4.62
N SER A 16 26.65 -12.50 4.17
CA SER A 16 27.36 -12.85 2.95
C SER A 16 28.87 -12.70 3.18
N ASN A 17 29.60 -13.82 3.26
CA ASN A 17 31.07 -13.83 3.40
C ASN A 17 31.59 -12.93 4.55
N ASN A 18 31.11 -13.14 5.76
CA ASN A 18 31.42 -12.36 6.98
C ASN A 18 31.04 -10.88 6.94
N LEU A 19 30.35 -10.44 5.89
CA LEU A 19 29.78 -9.11 5.79
C LEU A 19 28.24 -9.20 5.77
N LEU A 20 27.62 -8.15 6.26
CA LEU A 20 26.16 -8.02 6.22
C LEU A 20 25.79 -7.12 5.04
N LYS A 21 25.05 -7.69 4.08
CA LYS A 21 24.44 -6.97 2.94
C LYS A 21 22.99 -6.66 3.22
N SER A 22 22.53 -5.50 2.78
CA SER A 22 21.18 -5.05 3.09
C SER A 22 20.42 -4.52 1.90
N SER A 23 19.09 -4.59 2.00
CA SER A 23 18.14 -3.88 1.15
C SER A 23 17.16 -3.13 2.03
N ALA A 24 17.06 -1.83 1.82
CA ALA A 24 16.21 -0.92 2.58
C ALA A 24 15.11 -0.36 1.69
N ARG A 25 13.92 -0.19 2.27
CA ARG A 25 12.76 0.48 1.65
C ARG A 25 12.17 1.45 2.64
N SER A 26 11.76 2.62 2.15
CA SER A 26 11.24 3.69 2.99
C SER A 26 9.76 3.95 2.76
N ILE A 27 9.20 4.75 3.64
CA ILE A 27 7.88 5.36 3.53
C ILE A 27 8.02 6.83 3.09
N TYR A 28 6.91 7.41 2.70
CA TYR A 28 6.83 8.84 2.43
C TYR A 28 7.30 9.64 3.67
N ASN A 29 7.95 10.78 3.47
CA ASN A 29 8.51 11.64 4.54
C ASN A 29 9.75 11.11 5.28
N TYR A 30 10.30 9.94 4.94
CA TYR A 30 11.59 9.50 5.46
C TYR A 30 12.57 9.16 4.34
N ASN A 31 13.62 9.97 4.17
CA ASN A 31 14.63 9.74 3.15
C ASN A 31 15.69 8.75 3.64
N ILE A 32 15.52 7.47 3.31
CA ILE A 32 16.43 6.42 3.76
C ILE A 32 17.83 6.52 3.10
N GLY A 33 17.90 6.97 1.86
CA GLY A 33 19.19 7.18 1.18
C GLY A 33 20.05 8.21 1.90
N ARG A 34 19.45 9.31 2.40
CA ARG A 34 20.16 10.30 3.22
C ARG A 34 20.63 9.73 4.56
N ALA A 35 19.82 8.90 5.21
CA ALA A 35 20.19 8.23 6.45
C ALA A 35 21.37 7.26 6.23
N ILE A 36 21.35 6.49 5.14
CA ILE A 36 22.45 5.59 4.77
C ILE A 36 23.72 6.38 4.46
N LYS A 37 23.63 7.49 3.73
CA LYS A 37 24.79 8.37 3.49
C LYS A 37 25.40 8.88 4.80
N LYS A 38 24.58 9.36 5.72
CA LYS A 38 25.07 9.78 7.07
C LYS A 38 25.74 8.64 7.84
N SER A 39 25.23 7.41 7.76
CA SER A 39 25.87 6.27 8.42
C SER A 39 27.21 5.90 7.79
N LEU A 40 27.38 6.13 6.49
CA LEU A 40 28.65 6.00 5.80
C LEU A 40 29.66 7.08 6.25
N ASP A 41 29.22 8.33 6.29
CA ASP A 41 30.04 9.47 6.75
C ASP A 41 30.53 9.29 8.19
N LYS A 42 29.76 8.56 9.01
CA LYS A 42 30.11 8.18 10.39
C LYS A 42 30.95 6.90 10.52
N ASN A 43 31.34 6.26 9.41
CA ASN A 43 32.04 4.97 9.35
C ASN A 43 31.29 3.82 10.05
N ILE A 44 29.98 3.89 10.21
CA ILE A 44 29.15 2.81 10.77
C ILE A 44 28.95 1.69 9.75
N ILE A 45 28.88 2.05 8.47
CA ILE A 45 28.79 1.09 7.35
C ILE A 45 30.03 1.21 6.46
N LEU A 46 30.33 0.15 5.71
CA LEU A 46 31.48 0.09 4.81
C LEU A 46 31.24 0.81 3.49
N ASN A 47 30.09 0.58 2.91
CA ASN A 47 29.63 1.22 1.69
C ASN A 47 28.10 1.18 1.65
N GLY A 48 27.52 2.05 0.87
CA GLY A 48 26.08 2.12 0.71
C GLY A 48 25.65 3.34 -0.07
N GLY A 49 24.40 3.31 -0.51
CA GLY A 49 23.78 4.41 -1.24
C GLY A 49 22.35 4.11 -1.57
N GLY A 50 21.69 5.08 -2.15
CA GLY A 50 20.30 4.95 -2.55
C GLY A 50 19.63 6.29 -2.76
N HIS A 51 18.33 6.22 -2.92
CA HIS A 51 17.43 7.37 -3.08
C HIS A 51 16.47 7.47 -1.89
N SER A 52 15.58 8.44 -1.92
CA SER A 52 14.65 8.70 -0.82
C SER A 52 13.85 7.46 -0.37
N MET A 53 13.44 6.62 -1.32
CA MET A 53 12.53 5.48 -1.06
C MET A 53 13.23 4.12 -0.99
N ALA A 54 14.48 4.02 -1.42
CA ALA A 54 15.21 2.75 -1.46
C ALA A 54 16.71 2.97 -1.30
N ALA A 55 17.36 2.07 -0.57
CA ALA A 55 18.81 2.08 -0.39
C ALA A 55 19.34 0.66 -0.22
N GLY A 56 20.65 0.52 -0.43
CA GLY A 56 21.40 -0.69 -0.12
C GLY A 56 22.71 -0.33 0.56
N PHE A 57 23.21 -1.19 1.41
CA PHE A 57 24.47 -0.97 2.10
C PHE A 57 25.10 -2.28 2.56
N THR A 58 26.39 -2.20 2.89
CA THR A 58 27.16 -3.29 3.46
C THR A 58 27.81 -2.81 4.75
N LEU A 59 27.78 -3.65 5.79
CA LEU A 59 28.42 -3.35 7.07
C LEU A 59 29.10 -4.60 7.63
N LYS A 60 30.02 -4.38 8.57
CA LYS A 60 30.59 -5.46 9.37
C LYS A 60 29.60 -5.93 10.42
N LYS A 61 29.67 -7.22 10.77
CA LYS A 61 28.76 -7.82 11.75
C LYS A 61 28.85 -7.13 13.12
N GLU A 62 30.04 -6.71 13.52
CA GLU A 62 30.31 -5.98 14.76
C GLU A 62 29.58 -4.62 14.84
N ASN A 63 29.40 -3.94 13.70
CA ASN A 63 28.75 -2.64 13.63
C ASN A 63 27.20 -2.71 13.57
N LEU A 64 26.61 -3.90 13.56
CA LEU A 64 25.18 -4.04 13.44
C LEU A 64 24.39 -3.34 14.56
N SER A 65 24.90 -3.42 15.79
CA SER A 65 24.26 -2.78 16.95
C SER A 65 24.28 -1.25 16.82
N ASP A 66 25.42 -0.68 16.43
CA ASP A 66 25.57 0.75 16.29
C ASP A 66 24.76 1.30 15.11
N PHE A 67 24.74 0.55 14.00
CA PHE A 67 23.86 0.88 12.87
C PHE A 67 22.39 0.88 13.29
N LYS A 68 21.95 -0.14 14.05
CA LYS A 68 20.57 -0.23 14.53
C LYS A 68 20.19 0.95 15.42
N LYS A 69 21.05 1.33 16.35
CA LYS A 69 20.84 2.53 17.20
C LYS A 69 20.75 3.78 16.36
N PHE A 70 21.73 4.00 15.49
CA PHE A 70 21.78 5.17 14.62
C PHE A 70 20.53 5.34 13.76
N ILE A 71 20.07 4.27 13.08
CA ILE A 71 18.94 4.39 12.14
C ILE A 71 17.61 4.63 12.87
N ILE A 72 17.45 4.05 14.07
CA ILE A 72 16.28 4.29 14.92
C ILE A 72 16.28 5.74 15.42
N GLU A 73 17.39 6.24 15.91
CA GLU A 73 17.51 7.63 16.37
C GLU A 73 17.26 8.62 15.22
N ASP A 74 17.88 8.41 14.04
CA ASP A 74 17.64 9.28 12.87
C ASP A 74 16.17 9.28 12.47
N PHE A 75 15.47 8.14 12.55
CA PHE A 75 14.04 8.06 12.28
C PHE A 75 13.19 8.81 13.31
N LEU A 76 13.45 8.60 14.59
CA LEU A 76 12.70 9.24 15.68
C LEU A 76 12.87 10.77 15.70
N THR A 77 14.07 11.27 15.39
CA THR A 77 14.32 12.72 15.33
C THR A 77 13.59 13.43 14.18
N LYS A 78 13.08 12.69 13.20
CA LYS A 78 12.35 13.28 12.06
C LYS A 78 10.88 13.51 12.31
N ASN A 79 10.33 13.07 13.45
CA ASN A 79 8.90 13.15 13.75
C ASN A 79 8.02 12.70 12.58
N VAL A 80 8.45 11.62 11.91
CA VAL A 80 7.73 11.10 10.74
C VAL A 80 6.38 10.55 11.20
N SER A 81 5.30 11.13 10.69
CA SER A 81 3.98 10.56 10.88
C SER A 81 3.94 9.17 10.23
N THR A 82 3.63 8.16 11.03
CA THR A 82 3.39 6.79 10.57
C THR A 82 1.90 6.53 10.29
N SER A 83 1.05 7.55 10.45
CA SER A 83 -0.34 7.47 10.02
C SER A 83 -0.39 7.34 8.50
N SER A 84 -1.16 6.39 8.03
CA SER A 84 -1.42 6.24 6.59
C SER A 84 -2.26 7.44 6.14
N ILE A 85 -1.68 8.33 5.35
CA ILE A 85 -2.45 9.32 4.60
C ILE A 85 -2.71 8.67 3.24
N PHE A 86 -4.00 8.43 2.96
CA PHE A 86 -4.43 8.01 1.64
C PHE A 86 -4.95 9.23 0.90
N GLU A 87 -4.29 9.55 -0.20
CA GLU A 87 -4.79 10.54 -1.16
C GLU A 87 -5.69 9.82 -2.17
N TYR A 88 -6.78 10.46 -2.54
CA TYR A 88 -7.67 9.99 -3.60
C TYR A 88 -7.94 11.13 -4.57
N ASP A 89 -8.17 10.78 -5.83
CA ASP A 89 -8.30 11.76 -6.90
C ASP A 89 -9.67 12.45 -6.90
N SER A 90 -10.72 11.69 -6.61
CA SER A 90 -12.09 12.24 -6.55
C SER A 90 -13.03 11.36 -5.76
N GLN A 91 -14.08 12.00 -5.23
CA GLN A 91 -15.25 11.28 -4.72
C GLN A 91 -16.25 11.06 -5.86
N ILE A 92 -16.74 9.84 -5.98
CA ILE A 92 -17.75 9.46 -6.98
C ILE A 92 -18.98 8.85 -6.33
N SER A 93 -20.12 9.04 -6.96
CA SER A 93 -21.35 8.34 -6.57
C SER A 93 -21.33 6.90 -7.08
N SER A 94 -22.09 6.01 -6.46
CA SER A 94 -22.25 4.63 -6.93
C SER A 94 -22.88 4.53 -8.34
N ILE A 95 -23.62 5.53 -8.79
CA ILE A 95 -24.18 5.59 -10.16
C ILE A 95 -23.06 5.79 -11.19
N ALA A 96 -22.02 6.54 -10.84
CA ALA A 96 -20.87 6.75 -11.71
C ALA A 96 -20.01 5.49 -11.89
N PHE A 97 -20.24 4.45 -11.09
CA PHE A 97 -19.58 3.15 -11.25
C PHE A 97 -20.19 2.39 -12.45
N ASN A 98 -19.93 2.87 -13.67
CA ASN A 98 -20.46 2.34 -14.90
C ASN A 98 -19.40 2.30 -16.02
N LYS A 99 -19.73 1.67 -17.14
CA LYS A 99 -18.79 1.51 -18.26
C LYS A 99 -18.44 2.81 -18.97
N GLU A 100 -19.34 3.77 -19.02
CA GLU A 100 -19.10 5.07 -19.65
C GLU A 100 -18.00 5.81 -18.91
N PHE A 101 -18.15 5.99 -17.60
CA PHE A 101 -17.14 6.61 -16.74
C PHE A 101 -15.80 5.85 -16.79
N PHE A 102 -15.85 4.51 -16.79
CA PHE A 102 -14.64 3.72 -16.91
C PHE A 102 -13.91 3.93 -18.24
N ASN A 103 -14.63 4.07 -19.35
CA ASN A 103 -14.04 4.40 -20.65
C ASN A 103 -13.38 5.78 -20.65
N ASP A 104 -13.90 6.74 -19.91
CA ASP A 104 -13.24 8.05 -19.72
C ASP A 104 -11.95 7.91 -18.90
N ILE A 105 -11.95 7.10 -17.86
CA ILE A 105 -10.73 6.78 -17.11
C ILE A 105 -9.67 6.16 -18.03
N LYS A 106 -10.05 5.25 -18.93
CA LYS A 106 -9.14 4.63 -19.90
C LYS A 106 -8.43 5.63 -20.83
N LYS A 107 -9.01 6.78 -21.09
CA LYS A 107 -8.34 7.82 -21.90
C LYS A 107 -7.11 8.42 -21.23
N LEU A 108 -6.95 8.20 -19.91
CA LEU A 108 -5.78 8.63 -19.14
C LEU A 108 -4.62 7.63 -19.22
N GLU A 109 -4.82 6.45 -19.81
CA GLU A 109 -3.76 5.43 -19.96
C GLU A 109 -2.64 5.90 -20.93
N PRO A 110 -1.40 5.37 -20.78
CA PRO A 110 -1.03 4.24 -19.93
C PRO A 110 -0.74 4.63 -18.49
N PHE A 111 -1.22 3.82 -17.55
CA PHE A 111 -0.92 4.01 -16.13
C PHE A 111 0.45 3.42 -15.76
N GLY A 112 1.15 4.08 -14.83
CA GLY A 112 2.48 3.68 -14.38
C GLY A 112 3.00 4.56 -13.25
N VAL A 113 4.32 4.56 -13.04
CA VAL A 113 4.96 5.27 -11.92
C VAL A 113 4.71 6.78 -11.94
N GLY A 114 4.70 7.40 -13.10
CA GLY A 114 4.46 8.85 -13.27
C GLY A 114 3.00 9.22 -13.54
N ASN A 115 2.13 8.23 -13.75
CA ASN A 115 0.70 8.39 -14.01
C ASN A 115 -0.05 7.23 -13.36
N PRO A 116 -0.26 7.23 -12.03
CA PRO A 116 -0.95 6.14 -11.35
C PRO A 116 -2.42 6.06 -11.76
N SER A 117 -2.98 4.85 -11.74
CA SER A 117 -4.42 4.68 -11.93
C SER A 117 -5.19 5.41 -10.83
N PRO A 118 -6.23 6.19 -11.16
CA PRO A 118 -6.93 7.02 -10.19
C PRO A 118 -7.61 6.20 -9.09
N ILE A 119 -7.59 6.76 -7.89
CA ILE A 119 -8.25 6.22 -6.70
C ILE A 119 -9.49 7.06 -6.41
N PHE A 120 -10.61 6.40 -6.25
CA PHE A 120 -11.89 7.04 -5.97
C PHE A 120 -12.38 6.73 -4.56
N LEU A 121 -13.04 7.70 -3.95
CA LEU A 121 -13.81 7.55 -2.73
C LEU A 121 -15.27 7.30 -3.09
N LEU A 122 -15.82 6.17 -2.61
CA LEU A 122 -17.24 5.85 -2.66
C LEU A 122 -17.77 5.82 -1.23
N ASN A 123 -18.80 6.61 -0.96
CA ASN A 123 -19.38 6.73 0.37
C ASN A 123 -20.62 5.84 0.55
N ASP A 124 -20.95 5.60 1.81
CA ASP A 124 -22.22 4.99 2.25
C ASP A 124 -22.50 3.62 1.58
N LEU A 125 -21.50 2.76 1.57
CA LEU A 125 -21.62 1.41 1.03
C LEU A 125 -21.82 0.41 2.16
N LYS A 126 -22.74 -0.54 1.98
CA LYS A 126 -22.97 -1.67 2.88
C LYS A 126 -22.41 -2.95 2.29
N ILE A 127 -21.72 -3.73 3.11
CA ILE A 127 -21.25 -5.05 2.71
C ILE A 127 -22.42 -6.02 2.72
N ILE A 128 -22.77 -6.58 1.56
CA ILE A 128 -23.85 -7.58 1.42
C ILE A 128 -23.30 -8.99 1.59
N LYS A 129 -22.13 -9.25 0.97
CA LYS A 129 -21.49 -10.55 0.99
C LYS A 129 -20.00 -10.39 0.87
N SER A 130 -19.24 -11.19 1.63
CA SER A 130 -17.78 -11.31 1.46
C SER A 130 -17.40 -12.78 1.40
N THR A 131 -16.44 -13.09 0.53
CA THR A 131 -15.93 -14.46 0.32
C THR A 131 -14.42 -14.42 0.24
N ILE A 132 -13.76 -15.29 0.99
CA ILE A 132 -12.30 -15.45 0.96
C ILE A 132 -11.92 -16.25 -0.29
N LEU A 133 -10.97 -15.74 -1.05
CA LEU A 133 -10.40 -16.36 -2.23
C LEU A 133 -8.93 -16.71 -1.98
N ASN A 134 -8.57 -17.98 -2.28
CA ASN A 134 -7.19 -18.50 -2.15
C ASN A 134 -6.53 -18.19 -0.79
N ASN A 135 -7.30 -18.14 0.28
CA ASN A 135 -6.86 -17.82 1.65
C ASN A 135 -6.09 -16.47 1.80
N LYS A 136 -6.18 -15.57 0.82
CA LYS A 136 -5.40 -14.32 0.79
C LYS A 136 -6.19 -13.08 0.39
N HIS A 137 -7.22 -13.26 -0.40
CA HIS A 137 -8.00 -12.16 -1.00
C HIS A 137 -9.42 -12.23 -0.52
N ILE A 138 -10.13 -11.12 -0.56
CA ILE A 138 -11.56 -11.08 -0.24
C ILE A 138 -12.29 -10.43 -1.40
N SER A 139 -13.22 -11.17 -1.99
CA SER A 139 -14.22 -10.64 -2.91
C SER A 139 -15.45 -10.25 -2.13
N SER A 140 -15.95 -9.03 -2.35
CA SER A 140 -17.13 -8.53 -1.68
C SER A 140 -18.14 -7.93 -2.65
N ILE A 141 -19.42 -8.06 -2.32
CA ILE A 141 -20.51 -7.33 -2.97
C ILE A 141 -20.88 -6.18 -2.02
N LEU A 142 -20.67 -4.97 -2.50
CA LEU A 142 -21.03 -3.73 -1.81
C LEU A 142 -22.32 -3.19 -2.40
N LYS A 143 -23.20 -2.64 -1.59
CA LYS A 143 -24.47 -2.05 -2.02
C LYS A 143 -24.59 -0.63 -1.50
N SER A 144 -24.91 0.29 -2.38
CA SER A 144 -25.20 1.68 -2.03
C SER A 144 -26.63 1.86 -1.49
N LYS A 145 -26.88 2.95 -0.78
CA LYS A 145 -28.21 3.33 -0.27
C LYS A 145 -29.28 3.41 -1.36
N ILE A 146 -28.88 3.76 -2.57
CA ILE A 146 -29.78 3.85 -3.74
C ILE A 146 -29.96 2.51 -4.49
N GLY A 147 -29.40 1.41 -3.94
CA GLY A 147 -29.62 0.06 -4.43
C GLY A 147 -28.59 -0.47 -5.43
N PHE A 148 -27.63 0.32 -5.88
CA PHE A 148 -26.56 -0.13 -6.78
C PHE A 148 -25.65 -1.13 -6.10
N SER A 149 -25.36 -2.24 -6.78
CA SER A 149 -24.43 -3.27 -6.32
C SER A 149 -23.10 -3.15 -7.06
N ILE A 150 -22.00 -3.13 -6.30
CA ILE A 150 -20.63 -3.01 -6.78
C ILE A 150 -19.87 -4.28 -6.43
N ASN A 151 -19.38 -4.99 -7.43
CA ASN A 151 -18.44 -6.08 -7.20
C ASN A 151 -17.07 -5.51 -6.82
N SER A 152 -16.47 -6.03 -5.76
CA SER A 152 -15.20 -5.55 -5.28
C SER A 152 -14.26 -6.69 -4.92
N ILE A 153 -12.97 -6.38 -4.90
CA ILE A 153 -11.91 -7.27 -4.46
C ILE A 153 -10.88 -6.51 -3.63
N SER A 154 -10.39 -7.14 -2.58
CA SER A 154 -9.23 -6.68 -1.83
C SER A 154 -8.17 -7.77 -1.84
N PHE A 155 -6.96 -7.42 -2.30
CA PHE A 155 -5.86 -8.37 -2.43
C PHE A 155 -5.01 -8.45 -1.17
N ASN A 156 -4.63 -9.68 -0.77
CA ASN A 156 -3.74 -9.97 0.37
C ASN A 156 -4.19 -9.31 1.68
N CYS A 157 -5.48 -9.38 1.96
CA CYS A 157 -6.08 -8.63 3.08
C CYS A 157 -6.63 -9.49 4.22
N THR A 158 -6.60 -10.82 4.12
CA THR A 158 -7.19 -11.71 5.14
C THR A 158 -6.61 -11.48 6.54
N ASP A 159 -5.32 -11.13 6.63
CA ASP A 159 -4.59 -11.00 7.90
C ASP A 159 -4.47 -9.55 8.39
N ASN A 160 -5.14 -8.59 7.74
CA ASN A 160 -5.06 -7.18 8.09
C ASN A 160 -6.43 -6.59 8.48
N ASN A 161 -6.46 -5.31 8.85
CA ASN A 161 -7.69 -4.64 9.28
C ASN A 161 -8.76 -4.57 8.18
N ILE A 162 -8.36 -4.37 6.92
CA ILE A 162 -9.31 -4.35 5.78
C ILE A 162 -10.07 -5.67 5.73
N GLY A 163 -9.36 -6.80 5.82
CA GLY A 163 -9.99 -8.11 5.82
C GLY A 163 -10.93 -8.34 6.98
N LYS A 164 -10.54 -7.91 8.18
CA LYS A 164 -11.41 -8.00 9.38
C LYS A 164 -12.70 -7.23 9.19
N TYR A 165 -12.62 -6.01 8.63
CA TYR A 165 -13.81 -5.20 8.38
C TYR A 165 -14.67 -5.79 7.25
N LEU A 166 -14.08 -6.19 6.13
CA LEU A 166 -14.83 -6.79 5.03
C LEU A 166 -15.59 -8.05 5.43
N LEU A 167 -15.10 -8.82 6.41
CA LEU A 167 -15.74 -10.04 6.87
C LEU A 167 -16.76 -9.83 7.98
N ASN A 168 -16.63 -8.80 8.81
CA ASN A 168 -17.39 -8.70 10.06
C ASN A 168 -18.17 -7.38 10.22
N TYR A 169 -17.85 -6.34 9.47
CA TYR A 169 -18.45 -5.02 9.64
C TYR A 169 -19.87 -4.97 9.05
N LYS A 170 -20.83 -4.45 9.82
CA LYS A 170 -22.24 -4.45 9.46
C LYS A 170 -22.83 -3.07 9.16
N ASN A 171 -22.10 -2.02 9.51
CA ASN A 171 -22.55 -0.65 9.25
C ASN A 171 -22.14 -0.18 7.85
N ASP A 172 -22.64 0.98 7.46
CA ASP A 172 -22.19 1.64 6.24
C ASP A 172 -20.73 2.07 6.40
N LEU A 173 -19.98 1.99 5.31
CA LEU A 173 -18.56 2.34 5.27
C LEU A 173 -18.25 3.09 3.98
N ASN A 174 -17.16 3.84 4.01
CA ASN A 174 -16.64 4.48 2.81
C ASN A 174 -15.46 3.69 2.28
N VAL A 175 -15.36 3.57 0.97
CA VAL A 175 -14.36 2.72 0.31
C VAL A 175 -13.47 3.56 -0.60
N LEU A 176 -12.18 3.44 -0.41
CA LEU A 176 -11.18 3.92 -1.35
C LEU A 176 -10.78 2.79 -2.30
N GLY A 177 -10.86 3.03 -3.59
CA GLY A 177 -10.55 1.98 -4.56
C GLY A 177 -10.35 2.47 -5.98
N GLN A 178 -9.89 1.54 -6.80
CA GLN A 178 -9.65 1.75 -8.23
C GLN A 178 -10.63 0.90 -9.03
N ILE A 179 -11.11 1.43 -10.15
CA ILE A 179 -12.04 0.75 -11.03
C ILE A 179 -11.25 -0.03 -12.08
N HIS A 180 -11.54 -1.32 -12.20
CA HIS A 180 -10.93 -2.19 -13.19
C HIS A 180 -11.97 -3.03 -13.92
N GLU A 181 -11.65 -3.49 -15.12
CA GLU A 181 -12.39 -4.55 -15.78
C GLU A 181 -11.94 -5.91 -15.23
N ASN A 182 -12.90 -6.75 -14.92
CA ASN A 182 -12.68 -8.14 -14.56
C ASN A 182 -13.30 -9.03 -15.65
N PHE A 183 -12.45 -9.80 -16.32
CA PHE A 183 -12.86 -10.76 -17.33
C PHE A 183 -12.90 -12.16 -16.73
N TRP A 184 -14.10 -12.68 -16.51
CA TRP A 184 -14.31 -13.99 -15.94
C TRP A 184 -15.49 -14.70 -16.63
N ASN A 185 -15.33 -15.98 -16.98
CA ASN A 185 -16.35 -16.80 -17.66
C ASN A 185 -16.97 -16.11 -18.90
N ASN A 186 -16.14 -15.55 -19.77
CA ASN A 186 -16.53 -14.80 -20.97
C ASN A 186 -17.42 -13.57 -20.69
N LYS A 187 -17.45 -13.10 -19.45
CA LYS A 187 -18.13 -11.85 -19.06
C LYS A 187 -17.12 -10.81 -18.66
N ASN A 188 -17.31 -9.62 -19.20
CA ASN A 188 -16.53 -8.44 -18.81
C ASN A 188 -17.39 -7.59 -17.87
N THR A 189 -16.96 -7.46 -16.62
CA THR A 189 -17.65 -6.71 -15.59
C THR A 189 -16.71 -5.71 -14.93
N LEU A 190 -17.24 -4.60 -14.46
CA LEU A 190 -16.47 -3.68 -13.64
C LEU A 190 -16.31 -4.23 -12.22
N GLN A 191 -15.12 -4.05 -11.67
CA GLN A 191 -14.78 -4.45 -10.30
C GLN A 191 -14.00 -3.32 -9.61
N LEU A 192 -14.36 -3.05 -8.35
CA LEU A 192 -13.65 -2.11 -7.51
C LEU A 192 -12.51 -2.84 -6.78
N THR A 193 -11.27 -2.50 -7.07
CA THR A 193 -10.12 -2.97 -6.26
C THR A 193 -10.00 -2.07 -5.04
N ILE A 194 -10.35 -2.61 -3.87
CA ILE A 194 -10.30 -1.89 -2.59
C ILE A 194 -8.86 -1.62 -2.21
N ARG A 195 -8.55 -0.38 -1.90
CA ARG A 195 -7.27 0.09 -1.40
C ARG A 195 -7.30 0.36 0.10
N ASP A 196 -8.39 0.96 0.59
CA ASP A 196 -8.61 1.19 2.02
C ASP A 196 -10.09 1.35 2.34
N LEU A 197 -10.42 1.33 3.63
CA LEU A 197 -11.76 1.53 4.18
C LEU A 197 -11.74 2.66 5.19
N ILE A 198 -12.76 3.54 5.14
CA ILE A 198 -13.01 4.60 6.11
C ILE A 198 -14.33 4.28 6.81
N LEU A 199 -14.28 4.15 8.12
CA LEU A 199 -15.39 3.72 9.00
C LEU A 199 -16.11 4.92 9.58
#